data_dd163be8925ef1d9463427d6efa96675
#
_entry.id   dd163be8925ef1d9463427d6efa96675
#
_cell.length_a   1.000
_cell.length_b   1.000
_cell.length_c   1.000
_cell.angle_alpha   90.00
_cell.angle_beta   90.00
_cell.angle_gamma   90.00
#
_symmetry.space_group_name_H-M   'P 1'
#
loop_
_entity.id
_entity.type
_entity.pdbx_description
1 polymer ?
#
loop_
_entity_poly.entity_id
_entity_poly.type
_entity_poly.pdbx_seq_one_letter_code
_entity_poly.pdbx_strand_id
1 'polypeptide(L)'
;MQAHLEQLSPNLPLNQYIKSSLKQYFANFDGNKKSEHKNIVNLYKLVLTEVEKPLLEIVLEYTNDNQSLAAKLLGISRNTLRKLINLYKL
;
A
#
# COMPACT_ATOMS: atom_id res chain seq x y z
N MET A 1 -8.03 -0.93 19.86
CA MET A 1 -7.28 -1.14 18.62
C MET A 1 -6.67 0.13 18.07
N GLN A 2 -7.43 1.23 18.08
CA GLN A 2 -6.90 2.50 17.62
C GLN A 2 -5.66 2.93 18.39
N ALA A 3 -5.73 2.87 19.70
CA ALA A 3 -4.58 3.27 20.52
C ALA A 3 -3.36 2.40 20.25
N HIS A 4 -3.59 1.11 19.98
CA HIS A 4 -2.50 0.20 19.67
C HIS A 4 -1.81 0.57 18.37
N LEU A 5 -2.60 0.90 17.32
CA LEU A 5 -2.06 1.31 16.04
C LEU A 5 -1.30 2.63 16.16
N GLU A 6 -1.81 3.56 16.96
CA GLU A 6 -1.12 4.83 17.17
C GLU A 6 0.23 4.64 17.85
N GLN A 7 0.31 3.69 18.79
CA GLN A 7 1.55 3.38 19.44
C GLN A 7 2.56 2.74 18.51
N LEU A 8 2.09 1.96 17.53
CA LEU A 8 2.98 1.28 16.60
C LEU A 8 3.65 2.22 15.62
N SER A 9 2.96 3.28 15.21
CA SER A 9 3.52 4.14 14.16
C SER A 9 3.08 5.59 14.30
N PRO A 10 3.55 6.26 15.37
CA PRO A 10 3.16 7.66 15.59
C PRO A 10 3.73 8.62 14.55
N ASN A 11 4.77 8.24 13.84
CA ASN A 11 5.48 9.14 12.93
C ASN A 11 5.33 8.77 11.46
N LEU A 12 4.31 8.00 11.11
CA LEU A 12 4.06 7.63 9.71
C LEU A 12 2.90 8.44 9.16
N PRO A 13 3.17 9.49 8.38
CA PRO A 13 2.11 10.32 7.81
C PRO A 13 1.50 9.74 6.53
N LEU A 14 1.50 8.42 6.38
CA LEU A 14 1.05 7.76 5.16
C LEU A 14 -0.39 8.09 4.80
N ASN A 15 -1.29 8.15 5.80
CA ASN A 15 -2.69 8.40 5.49
C ASN A 15 -2.89 9.77 4.89
N GLN A 16 -2.09 10.76 5.30
CA GLN A 16 -2.19 12.11 4.75
C GLN A 16 -1.68 12.17 3.32
N TYR A 17 -0.58 11.47 3.03
CA TYR A 17 -0.06 11.39 1.67
C TYR A 17 -1.06 10.69 0.75
N ILE A 18 -1.66 9.61 1.23
CA ILE A 18 -2.64 8.88 0.45
C ILE A 18 -3.87 9.74 0.18
N LYS A 19 -4.35 10.45 1.20
CA LYS A 19 -5.48 11.36 1.01
C LYS A 19 -5.18 12.43 -0.03
N SER A 20 -4.01 13.06 0.08
CA SER A 20 -3.59 14.07 -0.89
C SER A 20 -3.52 13.51 -2.29
N SER A 21 -2.89 12.34 -2.43
CA SER A 21 -2.75 11.70 -3.73
C SER A 21 -4.09 11.38 -4.34
N LEU A 22 -5.01 10.86 -3.53
CA LEU A 22 -6.34 10.51 -4.01
C LEU A 22 -7.15 11.74 -4.37
N LYS A 23 -7.02 12.81 -3.59
CA LYS A 23 -7.68 14.06 -3.93
C LYS A 23 -7.22 14.58 -5.28
N GLN A 24 -5.91 14.55 -5.53
CA GLN A 24 -5.37 14.97 -6.81
C GLN A 24 -5.85 14.07 -7.94
N TYR A 25 -5.89 12.77 -7.68
CA TYR A 25 -6.36 11.80 -8.67
C TYR A 25 -7.78 12.13 -9.11
N PHE A 26 -8.68 12.36 -8.15
CA PHE A 26 -10.06 12.69 -8.46
C PHE A 26 -10.23 14.11 -8.99
N ALA A 27 -9.36 15.02 -8.61
CA ALA A 27 -9.42 16.40 -9.11
C ALA A 27 -9.13 16.47 -10.61
N ASN A 28 -8.42 15.49 -11.15
CA ASN A 28 -8.14 15.42 -12.58
C ASN A 28 -9.33 14.94 -13.38
N PHE A 29 -10.39 14.47 -12.73
CA PHE A 29 -11.61 14.09 -13.40
C PHE A 29 -12.58 15.26 -13.36
N ASP A 30 -13.22 15.52 -14.50
CA ASP A 30 -14.31 16.48 -14.53
C ASP A 30 -15.51 15.83 -13.84
N GLY A 31 -15.91 16.36 -12.70
CA GLY A 31 -16.99 15.79 -11.92
C GLY A 31 -18.31 15.72 -12.65
N ASN A 32 -18.46 16.46 -13.73
CA ASN A 32 -19.68 16.46 -14.53
C ASN A 32 -19.68 15.37 -15.60
N LYS A 33 -18.56 14.70 -15.80
CA LYS A 33 -18.44 13.67 -16.83
C LYS A 33 -18.53 12.30 -16.18
N LYS A 34 -19.74 11.81 -16.07
CA LYS A 34 -19.97 10.49 -15.46
C LYS A 34 -19.25 9.37 -16.20
N SER A 35 -19.02 9.57 -17.50
CA SER A 35 -18.32 8.57 -18.29
C SER A 35 -16.88 8.33 -17.81
N GLU A 36 -16.26 9.33 -17.23
CA GLU A 36 -14.91 9.15 -16.68
C GLU A 36 -14.92 8.25 -15.47
N HIS A 37 -15.98 8.31 -14.66
CA HIS A 37 -16.11 7.47 -13.50
C HIS A 37 -16.25 6.00 -13.85
N LYS A 38 -16.75 5.69 -15.03
CA LYS A 38 -16.89 4.31 -15.48
C LYS A 38 -15.54 3.63 -15.71
N ASN A 39 -14.50 4.43 -15.90
CA ASN A 39 -13.15 3.91 -16.09
C ASN A 39 -12.42 3.70 -14.78
N ILE A 40 -13.03 4.13 -13.68
CA ILE A 40 -12.46 3.91 -12.35
C ILE A 40 -13.03 2.61 -11.82
N VAL A 41 -12.38 1.51 -12.19
CA VAL A 41 -12.77 0.18 -11.72
C VAL A 41 -11.63 -0.40 -10.91
N ASN A 42 -11.99 -1.21 -9.93
CA ASN A 42 -10.99 -1.86 -9.08
C ASN A 42 -10.08 -0.87 -8.35
N LEU A 43 -10.62 0.29 -8.00
CA LEU A 43 -9.84 1.33 -7.33
C LEU A 43 -9.24 0.84 -6.02
N TYR A 44 -10.01 0.07 -5.27
CA TYR A 44 -9.54 -0.49 -4.02
C TYR A 44 -8.27 -1.31 -4.23
N LYS A 45 -8.31 -2.19 -5.22
CA LYS A 45 -7.17 -3.05 -5.53
C LYS A 45 -5.99 -2.25 -6.06
N LEU A 46 -6.27 -1.24 -6.88
CA LEU A 46 -5.24 -0.36 -7.41
C LEU A 46 -4.49 0.35 -6.29
N VAL A 47 -5.24 0.93 -5.36
CA VAL A 47 -4.63 1.65 -4.23
C VAL A 47 -3.82 0.70 -3.35
N LEU A 48 -4.35 -0.49 -3.08
CA LEU A 48 -3.62 -1.48 -2.30
C LEU A 48 -2.29 -1.84 -2.96
N THR A 49 -2.29 -2.00 -4.27
CA THR A 49 -1.07 -2.31 -5.02
C THR A 49 -0.06 -1.18 -4.92
N GLU A 50 -0.53 0.06 -5.04
CA GLU A 50 0.33 1.23 -4.97
C GLU A 50 1.00 1.40 -3.61
N VAL A 51 0.37 0.89 -2.56
CA VAL A 51 0.92 0.94 -1.20
C VAL A 51 1.74 -0.31 -0.90
N GLU A 52 1.22 -1.46 -1.29
CA GLU A 52 1.81 -2.74 -0.92
C GLU A 52 3.17 -2.98 -1.57
N LYS A 53 3.28 -2.67 -2.84
CA LYS A 53 4.53 -2.91 -3.56
C LYS A 53 5.71 -2.14 -2.96
N PRO A 54 5.62 -0.81 -2.80
CA PRO A 54 6.74 -0.07 -2.18
C PRO A 54 7.00 -0.47 -0.74
N LEU A 55 5.95 -0.85 -0.01
CA LEU A 55 6.13 -1.34 1.36
C LEU A 55 7.00 -2.58 1.37
N LEU A 56 6.70 -3.54 0.49
CA LEU A 56 7.49 -4.77 0.41
C LEU A 56 8.91 -4.50 -0.05
N GLU A 57 9.07 -3.64 -1.03
CA GLU A 57 10.40 -3.28 -1.53
C GLU A 57 11.27 -2.73 -0.41
N ILE A 58 10.74 -1.79 0.35
CA ILE A 58 11.50 -1.15 1.41
C ILE A 58 11.82 -2.12 2.54
N VAL A 59 10.86 -2.97 2.92
CA VAL A 59 11.10 -3.92 3.99
C VAL A 59 12.13 -4.98 3.57
N LEU A 60 12.07 -5.45 2.33
CA LEU A 60 13.08 -6.40 1.84
C LEU A 60 14.45 -5.76 1.80
N GLU A 61 14.53 -4.52 1.37
CA GLU A 61 15.78 -3.78 1.36
C GLU A 61 16.32 -3.60 2.77
N TYR A 62 15.47 -3.19 3.69
CA TYR A 62 15.84 -2.97 5.08
C TYR A 62 16.36 -4.24 5.75
N THR A 63 15.82 -5.40 5.36
CA THR A 63 16.21 -6.68 5.93
C THR A 63 17.27 -7.42 5.11
N ASN A 64 17.82 -6.78 4.07
CA ASN A 64 18.80 -7.38 3.17
C ASN A 64 18.28 -8.70 2.60
N ASP A 65 17.02 -8.70 2.17
CA ASP A 65 16.34 -9.86 1.58
C ASP A 65 16.18 -11.04 2.52
N ASN A 66 16.27 -10.80 3.83
CA ASN A 66 15.96 -11.83 4.81
C ASN A 66 14.44 -11.96 4.91
N GLN A 67 13.90 -12.94 4.19
CA GLN A 67 12.45 -13.09 4.10
C GLN A 67 11.79 -13.44 5.42
N SER A 68 12.47 -14.20 6.26
CA SER A 68 11.92 -14.53 7.59
C SER A 68 11.76 -13.28 8.44
N LEU A 69 12.78 -12.43 8.45
CA LEU A 69 12.73 -11.19 9.20
C LEU A 69 11.71 -10.23 8.59
N ALA A 70 11.69 -10.14 7.26
CA ALA A 70 10.75 -9.27 6.57
C ALA A 70 9.30 -9.65 6.89
N ALA A 71 8.98 -10.94 6.83
CA ALA A 71 7.64 -11.43 7.16
C ALA A 71 7.27 -11.07 8.60
N LYS A 72 8.23 -11.22 9.51
CA LYS A 72 8.00 -10.89 10.90
C LYS A 72 7.70 -9.40 11.09
N LEU A 73 8.49 -8.54 10.46
CA LEU A 73 8.27 -7.10 10.54
C LEU A 73 6.93 -6.70 9.94
N LEU A 74 6.54 -7.35 8.86
CA LEU A 74 5.28 -7.07 8.20
C LEU A 74 4.07 -7.66 8.92
N GLY A 75 4.31 -8.63 9.81
CA GLY A 75 3.22 -9.29 10.50
C GLY A 75 2.45 -10.28 9.64
N ILE A 76 3.11 -10.87 8.65
CA ILE A 76 2.51 -11.86 7.75
C ILE A 76 3.35 -13.12 7.76
N SER A 77 2.79 -14.22 7.23
CA SER A 77 3.53 -15.47 7.14
C SER A 77 4.57 -15.40 6.01
N ARG A 78 5.59 -16.25 6.11
CA ARG A 78 6.58 -16.34 5.03
C ARG A 78 5.95 -16.76 3.72
N ASN A 79 4.96 -17.66 3.79
CA ASN A 79 4.27 -18.09 2.58
C ASN A 79 3.53 -16.94 1.91
N THR A 80 2.86 -16.11 2.70
CA THR A 80 2.17 -14.93 2.18
C THR A 80 3.17 -13.98 1.56
N LEU A 81 4.27 -13.73 2.26
CA LEU A 81 5.31 -12.83 1.73
C LEU A 81 5.86 -13.35 0.40
N ARG A 82 6.12 -14.66 0.31
CA ARG A 82 6.64 -15.26 -0.91
C ARG A 82 5.67 -15.10 -2.08
N LYS A 83 4.38 -15.27 -1.80
CA LYS A 83 3.36 -15.05 -2.83
C LYS A 83 3.34 -13.62 -3.32
N LEU A 84 3.49 -12.67 -2.40
CA LEU A 84 3.51 -11.25 -2.76
C LEU A 84 4.76 -10.89 -3.55
N ILE A 85 5.90 -11.45 -3.16
CA ILE A 85 7.15 -11.24 -3.90
C ILE A 85 6.99 -11.72 -5.34
N ASN A 86 6.39 -12.88 -5.51
CA ASN A 86 6.15 -13.42 -6.85
C ASN A 86 5.14 -12.57 -7.62
N LEU A 87 4.10 -12.13 -6.94
CA LEU A 87 3.05 -11.32 -7.57
C LEU A 87 3.61 -10.02 -8.12
N TYR A 88 4.44 -9.34 -7.33
CA TYR A 88 5.02 -8.06 -7.71
C TYR A 88 6.37 -8.17 -8.41
N LYS A 89 6.86 -9.39 -8.57
CA LYS A 89 8.14 -9.66 -9.25
C LYS A 89 9.31 -8.93 -8.61
N LEU A 90 9.33 -9.02 -7.31
CA LEU A 90 10.41 -8.37 -6.54
C LEU A 90 11.66 -9.24 -6.41
#